data_2dd4b2b839c7e9f4b7ee0bad3390731a
#
_entry.id   2dd4b2b839c7e9f4b7ee0bad3390731a
#
_cell.length_a   1.000
_cell.length_b   1.000
_cell.length_c   1.000
_cell.angle_alpha   90.00
_cell.angle_beta   90.00
_cell.angle_gamma   90.00
#
_symmetry.space_group_name_H-M   'P 1'
#
loop_
_entity.id
_entity.type
_entity.pdbx_description
1 polymer ?
#
loop_
_entity_poly.entity_id
_entity_poly.type
_entity_poly.pdbx_seq_one_letter_code
_entity_poly.pdbx_strand_id
1 'polypeptide(L)'
;MEAFLSFCRKHRGELDDSYLIDEELAGFECSPDNPTYIMADSSGGITAAASLMLNDYARRGRKARFRILYTETGDVNVYESLLRSVLPHAAGMDQLNLFVPLANAAAIEILASVRFAVQRYIYVLVREEGQPPALSLPPGYEVLPFRSGADEVVWCEVRNAGFARLQGNETPVTPAMVQQMIRGADYIEGGLLILYHNGTAVGIVRGSADEYEEAPAMSIGPLAVLPEYQGRGLGRILLQAALRFAAEKTYSRTVLCVNAENERAQALYTGEGFRQVEAVACLTYVVQHQI
;
A
#
# COMPACT_ATOMS: atom_id res chain seq x y z
N MET A 1 1.13 -9.19 24.37
CA MET A 1 0.46 -8.64 23.18
C MET A 1 0.25 -7.12 23.34
N GLU A 2 -0.50 -6.66 24.31
CA GLU A 2 -0.83 -5.22 24.49
C GLU A 2 0.41 -4.30 24.53
N ALA A 3 1.49 -4.72 25.19
CA ALA A 3 2.75 -3.95 25.20
C ALA A 3 3.36 -3.74 23.80
N PHE A 4 3.27 -4.76 22.92
CA PHE A 4 3.72 -4.64 21.52
C PHE A 4 2.83 -3.67 20.74
N LEU A 5 1.51 -3.77 20.88
CA LEU A 5 0.57 -2.86 20.19
C LEU A 5 0.77 -1.40 20.66
N SER A 6 1.01 -1.20 21.97
CA SER A 6 1.34 0.12 22.53
C SER A 6 2.66 0.65 21.94
N PHE A 7 3.67 -0.19 21.79
CA PHE A 7 4.94 0.18 21.13
C PHE A 7 4.73 0.59 19.68
N CYS A 8 3.91 -0.16 18.93
CA CYS A 8 3.56 0.17 17.54
C CYS A 8 2.87 1.54 17.43
N ARG A 9 1.86 1.82 18.29
CA ARG A 9 1.17 3.11 18.31
C ARG A 9 2.12 4.27 18.63
N LYS A 10 3.01 4.08 19.61
CA LYS A 10 3.99 5.09 20.02
C LYS A 10 4.94 5.49 18.88
N HIS A 11 5.32 4.53 18.04
CA HIS A 11 6.34 4.72 17.01
C HIS A 11 5.80 4.69 15.58
N ARG A 12 4.48 4.81 15.40
CA ARG A 12 3.86 4.78 14.07
C ARG A 12 4.35 5.88 13.14
N GLY A 13 4.69 7.07 13.66
CA GLY A 13 5.20 8.19 12.86
C GLY A 13 6.68 8.08 12.43
N GLU A 14 7.41 7.08 12.94
CA GLU A 14 8.82 6.86 12.57
C GLU A 14 8.98 6.07 11.26
N LEU A 15 7.96 5.32 10.88
CA LEU A 15 7.87 4.49 9.71
C LEU A 15 6.59 4.81 8.93
N ASP A 16 6.39 4.17 7.79
CA ASP A 16 5.09 4.15 7.11
C ASP A 16 4.06 3.46 8.03
N ASP A 17 3.03 4.19 8.39
CA ASP A 17 2.04 3.78 9.39
C ASP A 17 0.90 2.93 8.85
N SER A 18 0.86 2.63 7.55
CA SER A 18 -0.23 1.89 6.87
C SER A 18 -0.69 0.60 7.59
N TYR A 19 0.21 -0.03 8.37
CA TYR A 19 -0.07 -1.24 9.15
C TYR A 19 0.09 -1.04 10.66
N LEU A 20 0.17 0.21 11.11
CA LEU A 20 0.32 0.62 12.51
C LEU A 20 -0.86 1.43 13.01
N ILE A 21 -1.87 1.66 12.17
CA ILE A 21 -3.14 2.29 12.55
C ILE A 21 -3.98 1.37 13.43
N ASP A 22 -4.88 1.92 14.20
CA ASP A 22 -5.62 1.17 15.22
C ASP A 22 -6.48 0.04 14.64
N GLU A 23 -7.06 0.21 13.46
CA GLU A 23 -7.84 -0.79 12.76
C GLU A 23 -6.98 -2.02 12.40
N GLU A 24 -5.78 -1.80 11.87
CA GLU A 24 -4.83 -2.87 11.53
C GLU A 24 -4.26 -3.56 12.77
N LEU A 25 -4.03 -2.79 13.84
CA LEU A 25 -3.52 -3.33 15.10
C LEU A 25 -4.59 -4.09 15.90
N ALA A 26 -5.87 -3.73 15.78
CA ALA A 26 -6.97 -4.42 16.45
C ALA A 26 -7.13 -5.89 16.01
N GLY A 27 -6.81 -6.17 14.74
CA GLY A 27 -6.82 -7.54 14.18
C GLY A 27 -5.47 -8.26 14.25
N PHE A 28 -4.45 -7.68 14.91
CA PHE A 28 -3.12 -8.25 14.91
C PHE A 28 -3.02 -9.48 15.83
N GLU A 29 -2.55 -10.58 15.24
CA GLU A 29 -2.17 -11.79 15.96
C GLU A 29 -0.75 -12.21 15.58
N CYS A 30 0.08 -12.51 16.60
CA CYS A 30 1.38 -13.13 16.37
C CYS A 30 1.14 -14.57 15.88
N SER A 31 1.63 -14.87 14.69
CA SER A 31 1.39 -16.15 13.99
C SER A 31 2.56 -16.45 13.05
N PRO A 32 2.59 -17.62 12.41
CA PRO A 32 3.57 -17.91 11.36
C PRO A 32 3.53 -16.91 10.19
N ASP A 33 2.38 -16.23 9.95
CA ASP A 33 2.26 -15.19 8.95
C ASP A 33 2.61 -13.79 9.46
N ASN A 34 2.70 -13.63 10.79
CA ASN A 34 3.13 -12.40 11.46
C ASN A 34 4.19 -12.69 12.53
N PRO A 35 5.36 -13.27 12.16
CA PRO A 35 6.43 -13.53 13.13
C PRO A 35 6.92 -12.21 13.71
N THR A 36 6.89 -12.14 15.05
CA THR A 36 7.15 -10.90 15.80
C THR A 36 8.13 -11.14 16.92
N TYR A 37 9.14 -10.30 17.01
CA TYR A 37 10.20 -10.31 18.02
C TYR A 37 10.30 -8.95 18.68
N ILE A 38 10.53 -8.95 19.98
CA ILE A 38 10.67 -7.73 20.78
C ILE A 38 11.95 -7.81 21.61
N MET A 39 12.51 -6.66 21.92
CA MET A 39 13.52 -6.52 22.97
C MET A 39 12.94 -5.63 24.07
N ALA A 40 13.23 -5.99 25.32
CA ALA A 40 12.76 -5.26 26.49
C ALA A 40 13.96 -4.85 27.38
N ASP A 41 13.80 -3.74 28.05
CA ASP A 41 14.74 -3.29 29.07
C ASP A 41 14.58 -4.06 30.39
N SER A 42 15.38 -3.73 31.39
CA SER A 42 15.36 -4.37 32.71
C SER A 42 14.05 -4.14 33.50
N SER A 43 13.24 -3.16 33.10
CA SER A 43 11.92 -2.87 33.69
C SER A 43 10.79 -3.65 32.99
N GLY A 44 11.09 -4.33 31.86
CA GLY A 44 10.12 -5.03 31.02
C GLY A 44 9.48 -4.15 29.96
N GLY A 45 9.91 -2.88 29.80
CA GLY A 45 9.47 -1.99 28.74
C GLY A 45 10.06 -2.41 27.38
N ILE A 46 9.23 -2.44 26.34
CA ILE A 46 9.71 -2.74 24.97
C ILE A 46 10.51 -1.56 24.46
N THR A 47 11.73 -1.80 24.01
CA THR A 47 12.65 -0.82 23.44
C THR A 47 12.95 -1.04 21.96
N ALA A 48 12.63 -2.22 21.44
CA ALA A 48 12.77 -2.52 20.02
C ALA A 48 11.82 -3.64 19.58
N ALA A 49 11.40 -3.60 18.32
CA ALA A 49 10.53 -4.61 17.75
C ALA A 49 10.79 -4.84 16.25
N ALA A 50 10.57 -6.10 15.82
CA ALA A 50 10.48 -6.49 14.43
C ALA A 50 9.26 -7.38 14.23
N SER A 51 8.42 -7.05 13.27
CA SER A 51 7.28 -7.88 12.85
C SER A 51 7.22 -7.92 11.33
N LEU A 52 7.22 -9.14 10.75
CA LEU A 52 7.07 -9.38 9.31
C LEU A 52 5.63 -9.71 8.98
N MET A 53 5.24 -9.41 7.75
CA MET A 53 3.97 -9.82 7.14
C MET A 53 4.27 -10.81 6.01
N LEU A 54 3.85 -12.07 6.19
CA LEU A 54 4.12 -13.22 5.33
C LEU A 54 2.80 -13.80 4.77
N ASN A 55 1.85 -12.93 4.41
CA ASN A 55 0.57 -13.35 3.84
C ASN A 55 0.72 -13.98 2.44
N ASP A 56 -0.36 -14.51 1.89
CA ASP A 56 -0.37 -15.14 0.57
C ASP A 56 0.18 -14.25 -0.56
N TYR A 57 -0.09 -12.94 -0.51
CA TYR A 57 0.44 -11.99 -1.49
C TYR A 57 1.97 -11.89 -1.40
N ALA A 58 2.52 -11.79 -0.19
CA ALA A 58 3.95 -11.75 0.06
C ALA A 58 4.63 -13.04 -0.43
N ARG A 59 4.07 -14.21 -0.08
CA ARG A 59 4.60 -15.53 -0.49
C ARG A 59 4.57 -15.70 -2.01
N ARG A 60 3.49 -15.30 -2.67
CA ARG A 60 3.33 -15.36 -4.13
C ARG A 60 4.36 -14.48 -4.85
N GLY A 61 4.59 -13.28 -4.34
CA GLY A 61 5.58 -12.35 -4.91
C GLY A 61 7.02 -12.60 -4.43
N ARG A 62 7.22 -13.48 -3.45
CA ARG A 62 8.49 -13.69 -2.75
C ARG A 62 9.06 -12.40 -2.16
N LYS A 63 8.17 -11.48 -1.77
CA LYS A 63 8.49 -10.15 -1.22
C LYS A 63 7.66 -9.93 0.04
N ALA A 64 8.29 -10.04 1.20
CA ALA A 64 7.65 -9.73 2.46
C ALA A 64 7.81 -8.24 2.82
N ARG A 65 7.00 -7.77 3.75
CA ARG A 65 7.07 -6.42 4.28
C ARG A 65 7.18 -6.47 5.80
N PHE A 66 7.97 -5.58 6.37
CA PHE A 66 7.92 -5.32 7.80
C PHE A 66 6.66 -4.50 8.12
N ARG A 67 5.90 -4.93 9.12
CA ARG A 67 4.91 -4.11 9.82
C ARG A 67 5.64 -3.03 10.62
N ILE A 68 6.67 -3.45 11.35
CA ILE A 68 7.58 -2.60 12.10
C ILE A 68 8.97 -3.25 12.13
N LEU A 69 10.01 -2.44 12.01
CA LEU A 69 11.39 -2.75 12.37
C LEU A 69 11.99 -1.48 12.94
N TYR A 70 12.00 -1.38 14.26
CA TYR A 70 12.36 -0.14 14.93
C TYR A 70 13.02 -0.39 16.29
N THR A 71 13.94 0.50 16.68
CA THR A 71 14.52 0.56 18.03
C THR A 71 14.64 1.99 18.51
N GLU A 72 14.28 2.22 19.78
CA GLU A 72 14.39 3.52 20.44
C GLU A 72 15.84 3.99 20.62
N THR A 73 16.79 3.07 20.63
CA THR A 73 18.22 3.39 20.84
C THR A 73 18.95 3.77 19.56
N GLY A 74 18.42 3.41 18.39
CA GLY A 74 19.13 3.54 17.12
C GLY A 74 20.39 2.65 17.01
N ASP A 75 20.58 1.67 17.90
CA ASP A 75 21.75 0.80 17.92
C ASP A 75 21.69 -0.23 16.77
N VAL A 76 22.71 -0.20 15.92
CA VAL A 76 22.89 -1.12 14.79
C VAL A 76 22.88 -2.58 15.25
N ASN A 77 23.49 -2.92 16.40
CA ASN A 77 23.52 -4.29 16.93
C ASN A 77 22.12 -4.81 17.29
N VAL A 78 21.23 -3.89 17.74
CA VAL A 78 19.83 -4.23 18.04
C VAL A 78 19.10 -4.55 16.74
N TYR A 79 19.24 -3.74 15.68
CA TYR A 79 18.68 -4.05 14.37
C TYR A 79 19.18 -5.38 13.82
N GLU A 80 20.49 -5.67 13.91
CA GLU A 80 21.05 -6.95 13.48
C GLU A 80 20.50 -8.13 14.26
N SER A 81 20.28 -7.97 15.57
CA SER A 81 19.70 -9.02 16.41
C SER A 81 18.24 -9.30 16.04
N LEU A 82 17.44 -8.26 15.82
CA LEU A 82 16.06 -8.38 15.34
C LEU A 82 16.01 -9.06 13.96
N LEU A 83 16.87 -8.65 13.03
CA LEU A 83 16.96 -9.26 11.70
C LEU A 83 17.34 -10.75 11.79
N ARG A 84 18.33 -11.11 12.60
CA ARG A 84 18.68 -12.52 12.83
C ARG A 84 17.51 -13.36 13.34
N SER A 85 16.63 -12.76 14.13
CA SER A 85 15.44 -13.44 14.67
C SER A 85 14.35 -13.66 13.63
N VAL A 86 14.10 -12.68 12.74
CA VAL A 86 13.02 -12.77 11.75
C VAL A 86 13.43 -13.49 10.46
N LEU A 87 14.71 -13.45 10.06
CA LEU A 87 15.21 -14.03 8.82
C LEU A 87 14.89 -15.53 8.63
N PRO A 88 14.91 -16.40 9.66
CA PRO A 88 14.51 -17.80 9.51
C PRO A 88 13.06 -17.96 9.01
N HIS A 89 12.16 -17.03 9.34
CA HIS A 89 10.77 -17.04 8.88
C HIS A 89 10.62 -16.57 7.42
N ALA A 90 11.62 -15.85 6.90
CA ALA A 90 11.64 -15.35 5.53
C ALA A 90 12.13 -16.39 4.50
N ALA A 91 12.16 -17.68 4.87
CA ALA A 91 12.52 -18.75 3.94
C ALA A 91 11.60 -18.71 2.70
N GLY A 92 12.20 -18.72 1.50
CA GLY A 92 11.48 -18.60 0.23
C GLY A 92 11.17 -17.17 -0.21
N MET A 93 11.48 -16.14 0.60
CA MET A 93 11.39 -14.73 0.18
C MET A 93 12.70 -14.28 -0.48
N ASP A 94 12.60 -13.47 -1.52
CA ASP A 94 13.77 -12.84 -2.14
C ASP A 94 14.10 -11.49 -1.47
N GLN A 95 13.07 -10.81 -0.96
CA GLN A 95 13.18 -9.45 -0.44
C GLN A 95 12.31 -9.24 0.80
N LEU A 96 12.84 -8.44 1.74
CA LEU A 96 12.09 -7.88 2.85
C LEU A 96 12.06 -6.36 2.69
N ASN A 97 10.87 -5.78 2.61
CA ASN A 97 10.69 -4.35 2.38
C ASN A 97 10.28 -3.64 3.66
N LEU A 98 10.81 -2.44 3.86
CA LEU A 98 10.43 -1.50 4.90
C LEU A 98 10.21 -0.13 4.28
N PHE A 99 9.15 0.56 4.67
CA PHE A 99 8.85 1.89 4.15
C PHE A 99 9.12 2.92 5.24
N VAL A 100 9.91 3.94 4.90
CA VAL A 100 10.37 4.97 5.84
C VAL A 100 10.15 6.35 5.22
N PRO A 101 9.46 7.28 5.92
CA PRO A 101 9.34 8.66 5.48
C PRO A 101 10.73 9.27 5.23
N LEU A 102 10.89 10.02 4.13
CA LEU A 102 12.16 10.68 3.82
C LEU A 102 12.56 11.72 4.88
N ALA A 103 11.60 12.21 5.64
CA ALA A 103 11.84 13.08 6.77
C ALA A 103 12.68 12.39 7.88
N ASN A 104 12.63 11.05 7.99
CA ASN A 104 13.41 10.27 8.93
C ASN A 104 14.72 9.77 8.29
N ALA A 105 15.59 10.70 7.89
CA ALA A 105 16.88 10.39 7.27
C ALA A 105 17.79 9.54 8.19
N ALA A 106 17.72 9.74 9.50
CA ALA A 106 18.51 8.98 10.47
C ALA A 106 18.15 7.49 10.44
N ALA A 107 16.87 7.13 10.37
CA ALA A 107 16.45 5.75 10.25
C ALA A 107 16.93 5.13 8.94
N ILE A 108 16.89 5.89 7.83
CA ILE A 108 17.38 5.42 6.52
C ILE A 108 18.88 5.12 6.58
N GLU A 109 19.70 5.98 7.20
CA GLU A 109 21.13 5.79 7.36
C GLU A 109 21.47 4.55 8.22
N ILE A 110 20.78 4.38 9.35
CA ILE A 110 20.96 3.22 10.23
C ILE A 110 20.59 1.93 9.48
N LEU A 111 19.44 1.91 8.78
CA LEU A 111 18.99 0.76 8.02
C LEU A 111 19.96 0.42 6.88
N ALA A 112 20.58 1.42 6.25
CA ALA A 112 21.62 1.19 5.25
C ALA A 112 22.83 0.46 5.85
N SER A 113 23.21 0.76 7.11
CA SER A 113 24.32 0.07 7.79
C SER A 113 24.04 -1.42 8.07
N VAL A 114 22.77 -1.82 8.13
CA VAL A 114 22.33 -3.23 8.26
C VAL A 114 21.85 -3.83 6.95
N ARG A 115 22.38 -3.36 5.83
CA ARG A 115 22.22 -3.90 4.46
C ARG A 115 20.86 -3.67 3.81
N PHE A 116 20.05 -2.72 4.27
CA PHE A 116 18.94 -2.23 3.47
C PHE A 116 19.46 -1.26 2.41
N ALA A 117 18.85 -1.29 1.25
CA ALA A 117 19.10 -0.33 0.18
C ALA A 117 17.79 0.29 -0.31
N VAL A 118 17.81 1.56 -0.67
CA VAL A 118 16.64 2.20 -1.28
C VAL A 118 16.38 1.56 -2.64
N GLN A 119 15.22 0.98 -2.82
CA GLN A 119 14.78 0.37 -4.08
C GLN A 119 14.01 1.39 -4.95
N ARG A 120 13.13 2.17 -4.34
CA ARG A 120 12.31 3.20 -4.99
C ARG A 120 11.80 4.21 -3.99
N TYR A 121 11.30 5.32 -4.51
CA TYR A 121 10.57 6.31 -3.73
C TYR A 121 9.07 6.28 -4.08
N ILE A 122 8.24 6.60 -3.10
CA ILE A 122 6.80 6.69 -3.23
C ILE A 122 6.39 8.08 -2.76
N TYR A 123 5.54 8.75 -3.54
CA TYR A 123 4.93 10.01 -3.14
C TYR A 123 3.52 9.77 -2.66
N VAL A 124 3.17 10.35 -1.52
CA VAL A 124 1.80 10.46 -1.04
C VAL A 124 1.24 11.78 -1.57
N LEU A 125 0.14 11.69 -2.28
CA LEU A 125 -0.53 12.83 -2.87
C LEU A 125 -1.92 12.97 -2.27
N VAL A 126 -2.28 14.21 -1.95
CA VAL A 126 -3.58 14.57 -1.37
C VAL A 126 -4.28 15.58 -2.28
N ARG A 127 -5.57 15.39 -2.43
CA ARG A 127 -6.48 16.36 -3.01
C ARG A 127 -7.53 16.72 -1.98
N GLU A 128 -7.60 18.01 -1.66
CA GLU A 128 -8.63 18.57 -0.79
C GLU A 128 -9.96 18.72 -1.54
N GLU A 129 -11.02 19.02 -0.80
CA GLU A 129 -12.36 19.23 -1.33
C GLU A 129 -12.37 20.22 -2.50
N GLY A 130 -13.14 19.91 -3.49
CA GLY A 130 -13.40 20.74 -4.66
C GLY A 130 -14.58 20.16 -5.43
N GLN A 131 -15.11 20.91 -6.38
CA GLN A 131 -16.15 20.36 -7.25
C GLN A 131 -15.64 19.08 -7.91
N PRO A 132 -16.42 17.98 -7.87
CA PRO A 132 -16.04 16.77 -8.58
C PRO A 132 -15.91 17.07 -10.06
N PRO A 133 -14.87 16.56 -10.74
CA PRO A 133 -14.66 16.83 -12.15
C PRO A 133 -15.86 16.31 -12.98
N ALA A 134 -16.16 16.98 -14.08
CA ALA A 134 -17.15 16.50 -15.02
C ALA A 134 -16.67 15.20 -15.66
N LEU A 135 -17.47 14.14 -15.55
CA LEU A 135 -17.16 12.86 -16.18
C LEU A 135 -17.76 12.83 -17.57
N SER A 136 -16.91 12.77 -18.60
CA SER A 136 -17.32 12.62 -19.99
C SER A 136 -16.74 11.32 -20.55
N LEU A 137 -17.62 10.42 -20.97
CA LEU A 137 -17.23 9.11 -21.52
C LEU A 137 -17.24 9.18 -23.05
N PRO A 138 -16.18 8.71 -23.74
CA PRO A 138 -16.22 8.53 -25.19
C PRO A 138 -17.28 7.49 -25.59
N PRO A 139 -17.76 7.51 -26.83
CA PRO A 139 -18.68 6.49 -27.32
C PRO A 139 -18.18 5.07 -27.10
N GLY A 140 -19.05 4.19 -26.66
CA GLY A 140 -18.75 2.77 -26.38
C GLY A 140 -18.08 2.52 -25.03
N TYR A 141 -17.78 3.56 -24.23
CA TYR A 141 -17.25 3.40 -22.90
C TYR A 141 -18.33 3.62 -21.83
N GLU A 142 -18.24 2.81 -20.76
CA GLU A 142 -19.09 2.94 -19.57
C GLU A 142 -18.29 2.61 -18.31
N VAL A 143 -18.59 3.25 -17.19
CA VAL A 143 -18.03 2.96 -15.88
C VAL A 143 -19.13 2.37 -15.03
N LEU A 144 -18.92 1.14 -14.55
CA LEU A 144 -19.89 0.42 -13.76
C LEU A 144 -19.29 0.03 -12.40
N PRO A 145 -20.14 -0.06 -11.34
CA PRO A 145 -19.69 -0.59 -10.07
C PRO A 145 -19.38 -2.09 -10.20
N PHE A 146 -18.37 -2.53 -9.47
CA PHE A 146 -18.00 -3.95 -9.33
C PHE A 146 -19.14 -4.75 -8.67
N ARG A 147 -19.41 -5.94 -9.17
CA ARG A 147 -20.41 -6.86 -8.66
C ARG A 147 -19.73 -8.05 -7.97
N SER A 148 -19.87 -8.11 -6.66
CA SER A 148 -19.34 -9.23 -5.87
C SER A 148 -19.94 -10.57 -6.33
N GLY A 149 -19.09 -11.57 -6.45
CA GLY A 149 -19.44 -12.90 -6.96
C GLY A 149 -19.47 -13.03 -8.49
N ALA A 150 -19.27 -11.94 -9.22
CA ALA A 150 -19.30 -11.95 -10.70
C ALA A 150 -18.03 -11.34 -11.33
N ASP A 151 -17.47 -10.31 -10.74
CA ASP A 151 -16.45 -9.48 -11.40
C ASP A 151 -15.02 -9.67 -10.83
N GLU A 152 -14.79 -10.57 -9.86
CA GLU A 152 -13.49 -10.80 -9.22
C GLU A 152 -12.42 -11.22 -10.24
N VAL A 153 -12.77 -12.10 -11.18
CA VAL A 153 -11.87 -12.59 -12.22
C VAL A 153 -11.48 -11.44 -13.14
N VAL A 154 -12.46 -10.71 -13.63
CA VAL A 154 -12.27 -9.56 -14.54
C VAL A 154 -11.43 -8.47 -13.86
N TRP A 155 -11.70 -8.18 -12.59
CA TRP A 155 -10.90 -7.25 -11.80
C TRP A 155 -9.43 -7.67 -11.74
N CYS A 156 -9.16 -8.95 -11.44
CA CYS A 156 -7.82 -9.50 -11.38
C CYS A 156 -7.10 -9.40 -12.73
N GLU A 157 -7.78 -9.75 -13.83
CA GLU A 157 -7.21 -9.71 -15.18
C GLU A 157 -6.73 -8.29 -15.53
N VAL A 158 -7.59 -7.28 -15.35
CA VAL A 158 -7.24 -5.89 -15.65
C VAL A 158 -6.13 -5.38 -14.72
N ARG A 159 -6.24 -5.63 -13.39
CA ARG A 159 -5.22 -5.22 -12.41
C ARG A 159 -3.88 -5.84 -12.72
N ASN A 160 -3.83 -7.14 -12.93
CA ASN A 160 -2.59 -7.87 -13.13
C ASN A 160 -1.90 -7.49 -14.44
N ALA A 161 -2.66 -7.31 -15.52
CA ALA A 161 -2.12 -6.83 -16.79
C ALA A 161 -1.61 -5.38 -16.68
N GLY A 162 -2.38 -4.49 -16.03
CA GLY A 162 -2.00 -3.09 -15.88
C GLY A 162 -0.77 -2.88 -15.01
N PHE A 163 -0.52 -3.76 -14.04
CA PHE A 163 0.58 -3.66 -13.08
C PHE A 163 1.73 -4.64 -13.33
N ALA A 164 1.67 -5.45 -14.37
CA ALA A 164 2.69 -6.47 -14.65
C ALA A 164 4.14 -5.95 -14.70
N ARG A 165 4.32 -4.66 -15.00
CA ARG A 165 5.64 -4.00 -15.11
C ARG A 165 5.82 -2.88 -14.08
N LEU A 166 4.91 -2.70 -13.13
CA LEU A 166 4.99 -1.65 -12.13
C LEU A 166 5.78 -2.16 -10.93
N GLN A 167 7.02 -1.69 -10.79
CA GLN A 167 7.92 -2.09 -9.72
C GLN A 167 7.25 -2.02 -8.33
N GLY A 168 7.29 -3.13 -7.60
CA GLY A 168 6.70 -3.30 -6.28
C GLY A 168 5.21 -3.65 -6.26
N ASN A 169 4.55 -3.68 -7.43
CA ASN A 169 3.13 -4.03 -7.57
C ASN A 169 2.89 -5.14 -8.61
N GLU A 170 3.94 -5.74 -9.14
CA GLU A 170 3.89 -6.76 -10.19
C GLU A 170 3.32 -8.11 -9.73
N THR A 171 3.28 -8.36 -8.41
CA THR A 171 2.69 -9.60 -7.87
C THR A 171 1.21 -9.71 -8.26
N PRO A 172 0.81 -10.79 -8.94
CA PRO A 172 -0.58 -10.95 -9.34
C PRO A 172 -1.51 -11.16 -8.13
N VAL A 173 -2.66 -10.49 -8.15
CA VAL A 173 -3.77 -10.75 -7.22
C VAL A 173 -4.68 -11.85 -7.74
N THR A 174 -5.41 -12.50 -6.84
CA THR A 174 -6.35 -13.58 -7.13
C THR A 174 -7.79 -13.17 -6.78
N PRO A 175 -8.80 -13.85 -7.36
CA PRO A 175 -10.19 -13.62 -6.97
C PRO A 175 -10.45 -13.77 -5.46
N ALA A 176 -9.78 -14.72 -4.80
CA ALA A 176 -9.87 -14.87 -3.35
C ALA A 176 -9.37 -13.64 -2.58
N MET A 177 -8.26 -13.02 -3.04
CA MET A 177 -7.75 -11.77 -2.45
C MET A 177 -8.73 -10.61 -2.68
N VAL A 178 -9.38 -10.54 -3.84
CA VAL A 178 -10.42 -9.53 -4.10
C VAL A 178 -11.62 -9.74 -3.18
N GLN A 179 -12.06 -10.99 -2.98
CA GLN A 179 -13.12 -11.32 -2.02
C GLN A 179 -12.75 -10.97 -0.59
N GLN A 180 -11.48 -11.11 -0.20
CA GLN A 180 -11.01 -10.68 1.10
C GLN A 180 -11.01 -9.15 1.22
N MET A 181 -10.56 -8.44 0.18
CA MET A 181 -10.54 -6.98 0.11
C MET A 181 -11.94 -6.36 0.29
N ILE A 182 -12.97 -6.93 -0.33
CA ILE A 182 -14.35 -6.43 -0.18
C ILE A 182 -15.00 -6.78 1.17
N ARG A 183 -14.34 -7.55 2.02
CA ARG A 183 -14.73 -7.82 3.42
C ARG A 183 -13.92 -7.02 4.42
N GLY A 184 -12.90 -6.29 3.96
CA GLY A 184 -12.05 -5.44 4.80
C GLY A 184 -12.82 -4.27 5.39
N ALA A 185 -12.35 -3.75 6.52
CA ALA A 185 -12.95 -2.60 7.20
C ALA A 185 -12.90 -1.32 6.34
N ASP A 186 -11.93 -1.22 5.43
CA ASP A 186 -11.73 -0.11 4.51
C ASP A 186 -12.62 -0.18 3.25
N TYR A 187 -13.43 -1.24 3.09
CA TYR A 187 -14.30 -1.39 1.93
C TYR A 187 -15.46 -0.39 1.96
N ILE A 188 -15.65 0.33 0.85
CA ILE A 188 -16.80 1.20 0.63
C ILE A 188 -17.66 0.56 -0.47
N GLU A 189 -18.91 0.28 -0.18
CA GLU A 189 -19.84 -0.25 -1.18
C GLU A 189 -20.00 0.68 -2.37
N GLY A 190 -19.76 0.14 -3.58
CA GLY A 190 -19.70 0.90 -4.84
C GLY A 190 -18.36 1.56 -5.12
N GLY A 191 -17.37 1.45 -4.21
CA GLY A 191 -16.04 2.06 -4.37
C GLY A 191 -15.11 1.35 -5.36
N LEU A 192 -15.42 0.13 -5.77
CA LEU A 192 -14.72 -0.56 -6.86
C LEU A 192 -15.46 -0.27 -8.17
N LEU A 193 -14.77 0.34 -9.13
CA LEU A 193 -15.34 0.72 -10.42
C LEU A 193 -14.57 0.05 -11.57
N ILE A 194 -15.29 -0.44 -12.56
CA ILE A 194 -14.74 -1.06 -13.77
C ILE A 194 -15.12 -0.23 -14.98
N LEU A 195 -14.13 0.11 -15.80
CA LEU A 195 -14.32 0.77 -17.09
C LEU A 195 -14.45 -0.30 -18.17
N TYR A 196 -15.56 -0.29 -18.88
CA TYR A 196 -15.83 -1.15 -20.02
C TYR A 196 -15.71 -0.38 -21.34
N HIS A 197 -15.29 -1.08 -22.38
CA HIS A 197 -15.35 -0.64 -23.78
C HIS A 197 -16.06 -1.71 -24.61
N ASN A 198 -17.25 -1.40 -25.11
CA ASN A 198 -18.11 -2.35 -25.85
C ASN A 198 -18.26 -3.69 -25.13
N GLY A 199 -18.54 -3.66 -23.84
CA GLY A 199 -18.72 -4.84 -22.99
C GLY A 199 -17.44 -5.54 -22.52
N THR A 200 -16.25 -5.09 -22.94
CA THR A 200 -14.96 -5.63 -22.49
C THR A 200 -14.40 -4.73 -21.38
N ALA A 201 -14.04 -5.31 -20.23
CA ALA A 201 -13.39 -4.56 -19.16
C ALA A 201 -11.97 -4.15 -19.56
N VAL A 202 -11.67 -2.86 -19.47
CA VAL A 202 -10.39 -2.29 -19.94
C VAL A 202 -9.68 -1.46 -18.89
N GLY A 203 -10.32 -1.18 -17.76
CA GLY A 203 -9.73 -0.43 -16.67
C GLY A 203 -10.46 -0.64 -15.36
N ILE A 204 -9.79 -0.37 -14.25
CA ILE A 204 -10.33 -0.46 -12.89
C ILE A 204 -9.83 0.69 -12.04
N VAL A 205 -10.61 1.07 -11.03
CA VAL A 205 -10.19 1.93 -9.93
C VAL A 205 -10.93 1.54 -8.66
N ARG A 206 -10.25 1.63 -7.50
CA ARG A 206 -10.84 1.44 -6.18
C ARG A 206 -10.76 2.75 -5.41
N GLY A 207 -11.87 3.12 -4.75
CA GLY A 207 -11.91 4.00 -3.60
C GLY A 207 -12.14 3.19 -2.34
N SER A 208 -11.37 3.42 -1.29
CA SER A 208 -11.49 2.78 0.02
C SER A 208 -11.45 3.80 1.15
N ALA A 209 -12.08 3.48 2.28
CA ALA A 209 -11.98 4.31 3.47
C ALA A 209 -10.54 4.38 3.96
N ASP A 210 -10.10 5.55 4.37
CA ASP A 210 -8.76 5.84 4.85
C ASP A 210 -8.83 7.03 5.82
N GLU A 211 -7.72 7.32 6.46
CA GLU A 211 -7.52 8.48 7.32
C GLU A 211 -6.26 9.22 6.89
N TYR A 212 -6.31 10.53 6.90
CA TYR A 212 -5.14 11.37 6.68
C TYR A 212 -5.18 12.57 7.64
N GLU A 213 -4.10 12.78 8.40
CA GLU A 213 -4.01 13.82 9.45
C GLU A 213 -5.19 13.73 10.44
N GLU A 214 -5.47 12.52 10.94
CA GLU A 214 -6.55 12.23 11.92
C GLU A 214 -7.95 12.61 11.43
N ALA A 215 -8.15 12.73 10.12
CA ALA A 215 -9.43 13.04 9.51
C ALA A 215 -9.81 12.03 8.42
N PRO A 216 -11.10 11.69 8.28
CA PRO A 216 -11.55 10.75 7.26
C PRO A 216 -11.15 11.20 5.85
N ALA A 217 -10.56 10.28 5.10
CA ALA A 217 -10.18 10.46 3.71
C ALA A 217 -10.63 9.25 2.88
N MET A 218 -10.68 9.39 1.56
CA MET A 218 -10.82 8.24 0.67
C MET A 218 -9.51 7.98 -0.05
N SER A 219 -8.95 6.78 0.12
CA SER A 219 -7.78 6.33 -0.64
C SER A 219 -8.19 5.89 -2.04
N ILE A 220 -7.44 6.29 -3.07
CA ILE A 220 -7.68 5.91 -4.46
C ILE A 220 -6.55 4.99 -4.93
N GLY A 221 -6.87 3.72 -5.13
CA GLY A 221 -5.94 2.72 -5.65
C GLY A 221 -6.35 1.28 -5.30
N PRO A 222 -6.05 0.34 -6.20
CA PRO A 222 -5.34 0.49 -7.47
C PRO A 222 -6.14 1.24 -8.54
N LEU A 223 -5.44 1.97 -9.43
CA LEU A 223 -5.96 2.48 -10.69
C LEU A 223 -5.16 1.86 -11.84
N ALA A 224 -5.81 1.06 -12.66
CA ALA A 224 -5.16 0.33 -13.75
C ALA A 224 -5.97 0.43 -15.05
N VAL A 225 -5.24 0.46 -16.17
CA VAL A 225 -5.79 0.37 -17.53
C VAL A 225 -4.97 -0.68 -18.27
N LEU A 226 -5.64 -1.55 -19.04
CA LEU A 226 -4.98 -2.54 -19.88
C LEU A 226 -3.92 -1.87 -20.77
N PRO A 227 -2.74 -2.49 -20.98
CA PRO A 227 -1.63 -1.88 -21.74
C PRO A 227 -2.03 -1.35 -23.11
N GLU A 228 -2.83 -2.09 -23.87
CA GLU A 228 -3.30 -1.74 -25.21
C GLU A 228 -4.32 -0.59 -25.23
N TYR A 229 -4.87 -0.24 -24.10
CA TYR A 229 -5.80 0.88 -23.91
C TYR A 229 -5.16 2.12 -23.28
N GLN A 230 -3.91 2.04 -22.85
CA GLN A 230 -3.19 3.17 -22.27
C GLN A 230 -2.93 4.26 -23.34
N GLY A 231 -2.71 5.49 -22.88
CA GLY A 231 -2.44 6.63 -23.79
C GLY A 231 -3.69 7.30 -24.38
N ARG A 232 -4.89 6.82 -24.02
CA ARG A 232 -6.17 7.30 -24.57
C ARG A 232 -6.97 8.16 -23.56
N GLY A 233 -6.36 8.63 -22.47
CA GLY A 233 -7.05 9.41 -21.44
C GLY A 233 -7.89 8.60 -20.45
N LEU A 234 -7.95 7.25 -20.57
CA LEU A 234 -8.84 6.41 -19.78
C LEU A 234 -8.48 6.39 -18.27
N GLY A 235 -7.19 6.54 -17.92
CA GLY A 235 -6.79 6.69 -16.52
C GLY A 235 -7.39 7.94 -15.88
N ARG A 236 -7.51 9.04 -16.63
CA ARG A 236 -8.18 10.26 -16.18
C ARG A 236 -9.67 10.03 -15.94
N ILE A 237 -10.33 9.34 -16.83
CA ILE A 237 -11.75 8.97 -16.69
C ILE A 237 -11.98 8.17 -15.41
N LEU A 238 -11.14 7.15 -15.14
CA LEU A 238 -11.23 6.36 -13.93
C LEU A 238 -10.98 7.18 -12.66
N LEU A 239 -9.97 8.05 -12.68
CA LEU A 239 -9.70 8.95 -11.56
C LEU A 239 -10.87 9.90 -11.30
N GLN A 240 -11.42 10.50 -12.34
CA GLN A 240 -12.60 11.38 -12.24
C GLN A 240 -13.83 10.65 -11.73
N ALA A 241 -14.04 9.39 -12.14
CA ALA A 241 -15.11 8.55 -11.61
C ALA A 241 -14.93 8.29 -10.10
N ALA A 242 -13.70 7.99 -9.66
CA ALA A 242 -13.38 7.81 -8.23
C ALA A 242 -13.57 9.12 -7.44
N LEU A 243 -13.16 10.26 -7.96
CA LEU A 243 -13.35 11.56 -7.31
C LEU A 243 -14.83 11.94 -7.19
N ARG A 244 -15.65 11.60 -8.19
CA ARG A 244 -17.12 11.77 -8.08
C ARG A 244 -17.72 10.88 -7.02
N PHE A 245 -17.29 9.61 -6.98
CA PHE A 245 -17.71 8.69 -5.94
C PHE A 245 -17.31 9.18 -4.54
N ALA A 246 -16.10 9.73 -4.37
CA ALA A 246 -15.68 10.36 -3.11
C ALA A 246 -16.62 11.47 -2.68
N ALA A 247 -16.98 12.38 -3.61
CA ALA A 247 -17.91 13.47 -3.34
C ALA A 247 -19.33 12.95 -3.00
N GLU A 248 -19.81 11.91 -3.69
CA GLU A 248 -21.11 11.26 -3.39
C GLU A 248 -21.12 10.62 -1.99
N LYS A 249 -19.97 10.13 -1.52
CA LYS A 249 -19.76 9.57 -0.17
C LYS A 249 -19.36 10.63 0.87
N THR A 250 -19.39 11.93 0.50
CA THR A 250 -19.09 13.07 1.37
C THR A 250 -17.65 13.11 1.92
N TYR A 251 -16.70 12.48 1.24
CA TYR A 251 -15.28 12.66 1.56
C TYR A 251 -14.78 14.01 1.08
N SER A 252 -14.30 14.82 2.01
CA SER A 252 -13.70 16.14 1.72
C SER A 252 -12.24 16.02 1.26
N ARG A 253 -11.64 14.83 1.41
CA ARG A 253 -10.24 14.61 1.09
C ARG A 253 -10.05 13.27 0.41
N THR A 254 -9.19 13.24 -0.62
CA THR A 254 -8.75 12.00 -1.27
C THR A 254 -7.23 11.89 -1.23
N VAL A 255 -6.73 10.67 -1.01
CA VAL A 255 -5.31 10.35 -0.88
C VAL A 255 -4.95 9.27 -1.89
N LEU A 256 -3.75 9.30 -2.43
CA LEU A 256 -3.20 8.22 -3.23
C LEU A 256 -1.69 8.17 -3.12
N CYS A 257 -1.12 6.99 -3.41
CA CYS A 257 0.31 6.78 -3.49
C CYS A 257 0.75 6.52 -4.93
N VAL A 258 1.91 7.05 -5.32
CA VAL A 258 2.49 6.84 -6.64
C VAL A 258 4.00 6.66 -6.56
N ASN A 259 4.56 5.71 -7.33
CA ASN A 259 6.02 5.60 -7.48
C ASN A 259 6.60 6.87 -8.08
N ALA A 260 7.69 7.38 -7.52
CA ALA A 260 8.36 8.61 -7.97
C ALA A 260 8.83 8.54 -9.43
N GLU A 261 9.10 7.33 -9.95
CA GLU A 261 9.51 7.12 -11.35
C GLU A 261 8.32 7.12 -12.33
N ASN A 262 7.07 7.08 -11.82
CA ASN A 262 5.87 7.08 -12.65
C ASN A 262 5.41 8.51 -12.96
N GLU A 263 6.25 9.27 -13.69
CA GLU A 263 6.00 10.67 -14.06
C GLU A 263 4.64 10.86 -14.75
N ARG A 264 4.22 9.88 -15.56
CA ARG A 264 2.95 9.94 -16.27
C ARG A 264 1.75 9.92 -15.33
N ALA A 265 1.79 9.08 -14.29
CA ALA A 265 0.75 9.03 -13.29
C ALA A 265 0.78 10.30 -12.42
N GLN A 266 1.95 10.79 -12.04
CA GLN A 266 2.10 12.04 -11.31
C GLN A 266 1.48 13.22 -12.08
N ALA A 267 1.79 13.35 -13.37
CA ALA A 267 1.20 14.39 -14.22
C ALA A 267 -0.33 14.28 -14.32
N LEU A 268 -0.87 13.05 -14.35
CA LEU A 268 -2.30 12.82 -14.30
C LEU A 268 -2.90 13.34 -12.99
N TYR A 269 -2.34 12.93 -11.85
CA TYR A 269 -2.85 13.29 -10.52
C TYR A 269 -2.73 14.77 -10.24
N THR A 270 -1.58 15.38 -10.54
CA THR A 270 -1.38 16.83 -10.40
C THR A 270 -2.37 17.62 -11.28
N GLY A 271 -2.63 17.14 -12.51
CA GLY A 271 -3.60 17.73 -13.42
C GLY A 271 -5.07 17.63 -12.94
N GLU A 272 -5.38 16.74 -11.99
CA GLU A 272 -6.68 16.63 -11.32
C GLU A 272 -6.69 17.25 -9.91
N GLY A 273 -5.66 18.05 -9.58
CA GLY A 273 -5.63 18.85 -8.36
C GLY A 273 -4.99 18.17 -7.14
N PHE A 274 -4.33 17.03 -7.31
CA PHE A 274 -3.53 16.45 -6.24
C PHE A 274 -2.20 17.20 -6.06
N ARG A 275 -1.76 17.32 -4.81
CA ARG A 275 -0.44 17.85 -4.46
C ARG A 275 0.32 16.80 -3.67
N GLN A 276 1.62 16.73 -3.86
CA GLN A 276 2.49 15.89 -3.04
C GLN A 276 2.59 16.47 -1.63
N VAL A 277 2.39 15.64 -0.63
CA VAL A 277 2.47 16.00 0.79
C VAL A 277 3.60 15.27 1.49
N GLU A 278 3.92 14.05 1.06
CA GLU A 278 4.95 13.24 1.67
C GLU A 278 5.74 12.47 0.61
N ALA A 279 6.94 12.05 0.98
CA ALA A 279 7.76 11.13 0.22
C ALA A 279 8.30 10.03 1.16
N VAL A 280 8.19 8.78 0.71
CA VAL A 280 8.55 7.59 1.46
C VAL A 280 9.57 6.79 0.67
N ALA A 281 10.66 6.36 1.31
CA ALA A 281 11.62 5.42 0.74
C ALA A 281 11.16 3.98 0.98
N CYS A 282 11.07 3.18 -0.07
CA CYS A 282 10.98 1.73 0.03
C CYS A 282 12.40 1.18 0.15
N LEU A 283 12.77 0.77 1.35
CA LEU A 283 14.03 0.13 1.67
C LEU A 283 13.89 -1.38 1.53
N THR A 284 14.86 -2.02 0.89
CA THR A 284 14.82 -3.46 0.61
C THR A 284 16.06 -4.13 1.20
N TYR A 285 15.84 -5.19 1.96
CA TYR A 285 16.84 -6.16 2.37
C TYR A 285 16.75 -7.39 1.46
N VAL A 286 17.83 -7.74 0.77
CA VAL A 286 17.90 -8.93 -0.09
C VAL A 286 18.20 -10.15 0.79
N VAL A 287 17.29 -11.13 0.76
CA VAL A 287 17.46 -12.40 1.50
C VAL A 287 18.48 -13.26 0.77
N GLN A 288 19.58 -13.59 1.47
CA GLN A 288 20.58 -14.51 0.93
C GLN A 288 20.08 -15.95 1.10
N HIS A 289 19.84 -16.64 0.00
CA HIS A 289 19.59 -18.08 0.04
C HIS A 289 20.93 -18.79 0.25
N GLN A 290 21.06 -19.53 1.34
CA GLN A 290 22.18 -20.46 1.48
C GLN A 290 22.01 -21.53 0.39
N ILE A 291 23.01 -21.65 -0.48
CA ILE A 291 23.11 -22.66 -1.54
C ILE A 291 23.38 -24.02 -0.90
#